data_c1bdd8a62dc1f0a9f2ba2b9270888f06
#
_entry.id   c1bdd8a62dc1f0a9f2ba2b9270888f06
#
_cell.length_a   1.000
_cell.length_b   1.000
_cell.length_c   1.000
_cell.angle_alpha   90.00
_cell.angle_beta   90.00
_cell.angle_gamma   90.00
#
_symmetry.space_group_name_H-M   'P 1'
#
loop_
_entity.id
_entity.type
_entity.pdbx_description
1 polymer ?
#
loop_
_entity_poly.entity_id
_entity_poly.type
_entity_poly.pdbx_seq_one_letter_code
_entity_poly.pdbx_strand_id
1 'polypeptide(L)'
;MTAALTAARLGHEVTLYERQTRVGRKLMATGNGRCNLTNTGAGPSNYHGEAPDFVRPALEAFPSEAALDFFRGLGLLAREEWGGRVYPLSNSANSVVDVLRQALDAAGVELIAGDRVRELRRAGSGYSVTTESGDKRSFDAVVVACGGLAGEKLGGGRDGYELLKALGHTRTALRPALVQITTEPMYPRSLKGIKADCALRVLSRGGLLASSCGELLFTEAGVSGPAAFDVSRAVSEAGDAKMELEIDFLRDYTAAEVLAHLQNRVKTAPELPASELLTGSVHNRLGRMLIKYADVEASAPLSALSERELRTVAGACKRFKLPVRGTEGFANAQVTAGGIRTSEFDPRTLESRLCPRLFACGEVLDIDGDCGGYNLQWAWSSGVLAGHLGK
;
A
#
# COMPACT_ATOMS: atom_id res chain seq x y z
N MET A 1 18.35 5.52 1.01
CA MET A 1 18.71 6.72 1.82
C MET A 1 19.02 6.34 3.26
N THR A 2 18.11 5.73 4.04
CA THR A 2 18.40 5.33 5.45
C THR A 2 19.60 4.42 5.59
N ALA A 3 19.74 3.38 4.77
CA ALA A 3 20.92 2.50 4.78
C ALA A 3 22.24 3.28 4.52
N ALA A 4 22.23 4.16 3.53
CA ALA A 4 23.40 4.98 3.21
C ALA A 4 23.78 5.92 4.35
N LEU A 5 22.77 6.59 4.96
CA LEU A 5 23.01 7.48 6.09
C LEU A 5 23.51 6.72 7.33
N THR A 6 22.97 5.52 7.59
CA THR A 6 23.43 4.68 8.72
C THR A 6 24.87 4.24 8.50
N ALA A 7 25.22 3.73 7.33
CA ALA A 7 26.58 3.31 7.02
C ALA A 7 27.59 4.48 7.10
N ALA A 8 27.25 5.65 6.55
CA ALA A 8 28.10 6.84 6.63
C ALA A 8 28.32 7.31 8.08
N ARG A 9 27.29 7.30 8.93
CA ARG A 9 27.40 7.63 10.36
C ARG A 9 28.25 6.63 11.15
N LEU A 10 28.41 5.40 10.64
CA LEU A 10 29.31 4.39 11.19
C LEU A 10 30.74 4.51 10.65
N GLY A 11 31.04 5.53 9.87
CA GLY A 11 32.39 5.84 9.35
C GLY A 11 32.74 5.14 8.05
N HIS A 12 31.76 4.58 7.34
CA HIS A 12 31.99 4.02 6.00
C HIS A 12 31.93 5.11 4.93
N GLU A 13 32.77 4.98 3.90
CA GLU A 13 32.66 5.74 2.67
C GLU A 13 31.51 5.16 1.83
N VAL A 14 30.51 6.00 1.48
CA VAL A 14 29.27 5.55 0.88
C VAL A 14 28.99 6.27 -0.44
N THR A 15 28.75 5.48 -1.50
CA THR A 15 28.19 5.96 -2.77
C THR A 15 26.77 5.47 -2.91
N LEU A 16 25.81 6.37 -3.11
CA LEU A 16 24.39 6.08 -3.33
C LEU A 16 24.04 6.30 -4.80
N TYR A 17 23.73 5.22 -5.52
CA TYR A 17 23.23 5.29 -6.91
C TYR A 17 21.70 5.38 -6.94
N GLU A 18 21.19 6.32 -7.74
CA GLU A 18 19.76 6.47 -8.04
C GLU A 18 19.56 6.61 -9.55
N ARG A 19 18.78 5.73 -10.17
CA ARG A 19 18.52 5.78 -11.61
C ARG A 19 17.71 6.98 -12.08
N GLN A 20 16.87 7.52 -11.19
CA GLN A 20 16.10 8.72 -11.46
C GLN A 20 16.97 9.96 -11.26
N THR A 21 16.64 11.05 -11.93
CA THR A 21 17.34 12.33 -11.79
C THR A 21 17.23 12.96 -10.39
N ARG A 22 16.37 12.39 -9.53
CA ARG A 22 16.11 12.84 -8.16
C ARG A 22 15.79 11.65 -7.27
N VAL A 23 16.40 11.59 -6.09
CA VAL A 23 16.06 10.60 -5.06
C VAL A 23 14.65 10.83 -4.51
N GLY A 24 14.03 9.79 -3.98
CA GLY A 24 12.78 9.88 -3.23
C GLY A 24 11.52 10.11 -4.06
N ARG A 25 11.53 9.92 -5.39
CA ARG A 25 10.35 10.15 -6.23
C ARG A 25 9.13 9.34 -5.79
N LYS A 26 9.31 8.06 -5.45
CA LYS A 26 8.21 7.23 -4.95
C LYS A 26 7.73 7.71 -3.57
N LEU A 27 8.67 8.12 -2.70
CA LEU A 27 8.34 8.69 -1.39
C LEU A 27 7.48 9.96 -1.52
N MET A 28 7.80 10.86 -2.46
CA MET A 28 7.02 12.08 -2.72
C MET A 28 5.56 11.82 -3.11
N ALA A 29 5.25 10.66 -3.68
CA ALA A 29 3.88 10.30 -4.08
C ALA A 29 3.08 9.62 -2.95
N THR A 30 3.72 9.18 -1.87
CA THR A 30 3.05 8.47 -0.78
C THR A 30 2.11 9.38 0.00
N GLY A 31 1.03 8.80 0.56
CA GLY A 31 0.05 9.55 1.35
C GLY A 31 -0.59 10.71 0.58
N ASN A 32 -0.81 10.57 -0.72
CA ASN A 32 -1.31 11.64 -1.61
C ASN A 32 -0.41 12.89 -1.58
N GLY A 33 0.91 12.72 -1.58
CA GLY A 33 1.88 13.80 -1.53
C GLY A 33 2.20 14.33 -0.12
N ARG A 34 1.59 13.75 0.93
CA ARG A 34 1.82 14.11 2.34
C ARG A 34 2.92 13.28 3.00
N CYS A 35 3.21 12.08 2.50
CA CYS A 35 4.04 11.03 3.09
C CYS A 35 3.44 10.49 4.40
N ASN A 36 2.79 9.33 4.34
CA ASN A 36 2.43 8.58 5.55
C ASN A 36 3.70 7.92 6.10
N LEU A 37 4.43 8.66 6.95
CA LEU A 37 5.80 8.40 7.36
C LEU A 37 5.98 7.04 8.04
N THR A 38 5.04 6.68 8.91
CA THR A 38 4.98 5.42 9.64
C THR A 38 3.57 5.18 10.19
N ASN A 39 3.40 4.08 10.91
CA ASN A 39 2.23 3.81 11.73
C ASN A 39 2.67 3.45 13.15
N THR A 40 2.09 4.08 14.17
CA THR A 40 2.42 3.81 15.58
C THR A 40 2.06 2.39 16.02
N GLY A 41 1.11 1.75 15.31
CA GLY A 41 0.72 0.35 15.51
C GLY A 41 1.50 -0.65 14.65
N ALA A 42 2.62 -0.25 14.02
CA ALA A 42 3.36 -1.16 13.15
C ALA A 42 3.94 -2.36 13.91
N GLY A 43 3.53 -3.55 13.51
CA GLY A 43 3.99 -4.83 14.07
C GLY A 43 3.98 -5.93 13.01
N PRO A 44 4.59 -7.10 13.29
CA PRO A 44 4.74 -8.18 12.30
C PRO A 44 3.43 -8.62 11.62
N SER A 45 2.30 -8.53 12.32
CA SER A 45 0.97 -8.90 11.80
C SER A 45 0.47 -8.01 10.65
N ASN A 46 1.11 -6.86 10.42
CA ASN A 46 0.77 -5.94 9.34
C ASN A 46 1.56 -6.20 8.05
N TYR A 47 2.38 -7.24 8.03
CA TYR A 47 3.23 -7.54 6.88
C TYR A 47 2.91 -8.90 6.28
N HIS A 48 3.18 -9.04 5.00
CA HIS A 48 2.87 -10.18 4.15
C HIS A 48 4.10 -10.61 3.37
N GLY A 49 4.09 -11.84 2.86
CA GLY A 49 5.16 -12.49 2.12
C GLY A 49 5.16 -13.99 2.39
N GLU A 50 6.11 -14.75 1.84
CA GLU A 50 6.24 -16.19 2.17
C GLU A 50 6.61 -16.42 3.64
N ALA A 51 7.36 -15.49 4.26
CA ALA A 51 7.79 -15.55 5.65
C ALA A 51 7.66 -14.17 6.32
N PRO A 52 6.44 -13.72 6.68
CA PRO A 52 6.21 -12.37 7.17
C PRO A 52 6.92 -12.06 8.50
N ASP A 53 7.16 -13.06 9.33
CA ASP A 53 7.94 -12.90 10.58
C ASP A 53 9.42 -12.48 10.36
N PHE A 54 9.90 -12.53 9.13
CA PHE A 54 11.23 -12.02 8.74
C PHE A 54 11.41 -10.53 9.10
N VAL A 55 10.35 -9.77 9.17
CA VAL A 55 10.40 -8.32 9.51
C VAL A 55 10.74 -8.06 10.97
N ARG A 56 10.50 -9.05 11.87
CA ARG A 56 10.56 -8.88 13.33
C ARG A 56 11.88 -8.27 13.83
N PRO A 57 13.05 -8.81 13.49
CA PRO A 57 14.32 -8.24 14.00
C PRO A 57 14.53 -6.78 13.56
N ALA A 58 14.17 -6.43 12.34
CA ALA A 58 14.29 -5.06 11.84
C ALA A 58 13.33 -4.09 12.53
N LEU A 59 12.07 -4.51 12.77
CA LEU A 59 11.09 -3.69 13.50
C LEU A 59 11.44 -3.56 14.99
N GLU A 60 12.02 -4.57 15.60
CA GLU A 60 12.52 -4.53 16.99
C GLU A 60 13.75 -3.61 17.12
N ALA A 61 14.68 -3.66 16.16
CA ALA A 61 15.86 -2.81 16.14
C ALA A 61 15.52 -1.33 15.83
N PHE A 62 14.51 -1.09 15.00
CA PHE A 62 14.11 0.25 14.60
C PHE A 62 12.58 0.35 14.47
N PRO A 63 11.86 0.40 15.61
CA PRO A 63 10.40 0.53 15.64
C PRO A 63 9.92 1.91 15.16
N SER A 64 8.60 2.09 15.06
CA SER A 64 7.99 3.35 14.64
C SER A 64 8.41 4.55 15.50
N GLU A 65 8.55 4.36 16.79
CA GLU A 65 9.05 5.39 17.73
C GLU A 65 10.49 5.82 17.38
N ALA A 66 11.38 4.85 17.15
CA ALA A 66 12.76 5.14 16.72
C ALA A 66 12.80 5.85 15.35
N ALA A 67 11.89 5.50 14.44
CA ALA A 67 11.76 6.21 13.16
C ALA A 67 11.33 7.67 13.38
N LEU A 68 10.39 7.93 14.27
CA LEU A 68 9.98 9.31 14.61
C LEU A 68 11.12 10.12 15.25
N ASP A 69 11.88 9.50 16.17
CA ASP A 69 13.03 10.14 16.78
C ASP A 69 14.15 10.41 15.77
N PHE A 70 14.41 9.47 14.86
CA PHE A 70 15.34 9.64 13.76
C PHE A 70 14.97 10.86 12.91
N PHE A 71 13.72 10.95 12.44
CA PHE A 71 13.26 12.08 11.64
C PHE A 71 13.23 13.39 12.43
N ARG A 72 12.88 13.36 13.72
CA ARG A 72 12.99 14.53 14.61
C ARG A 72 14.42 15.01 14.71
N GLY A 73 15.40 14.10 14.84
CA GLY A 73 16.82 14.40 14.82
C GLY A 73 17.32 15.01 13.50
N LEU A 74 16.60 14.78 12.40
CA LEU A 74 16.84 15.43 11.11
C LEU A 74 16.10 16.78 10.94
N GLY A 75 15.36 17.23 11.98
CA GLY A 75 14.59 18.47 11.92
C GLY A 75 13.17 18.32 11.38
N LEU A 76 12.65 17.10 11.21
CA LEU A 76 11.29 16.86 10.76
C LEU A 76 10.35 16.67 11.96
N LEU A 77 9.34 17.52 12.09
CA LEU A 77 8.26 17.34 13.04
C LEU A 77 7.08 16.60 12.37
N ALA A 78 6.50 15.66 13.09
CA ALA A 78 5.38 14.86 12.63
C ALA A 78 4.27 14.80 13.68
N ARG A 79 3.08 14.39 13.24
CA ARG A 79 1.93 14.14 14.12
C ARG A 79 1.24 12.84 13.73
N GLU A 80 0.69 12.17 14.73
CA GLU A 80 -0.22 11.06 14.56
C GLU A 80 -1.62 11.56 14.18
N GLU A 81 -2.25 10.86 13.25
CA GLU A 81 -3.64 11.01 12.84
C GLU A 81 -4.39 9.68 13.12
N TRP A 82 -5.67 9.65 12.79
CA TRP A 82 -6.51 8.49 13.04
C TRP A 82 -5.92 7.17 12.50
N GLY A 83 -6.04 6.11 13.30
CA GLY A 83 -5.55 4.77 12.95
C GLY A 83 -4.02 4.61 13.01
N GLY A 84 -3.33 5.42 13.83
CA GLY A 84 -1.89 5.34 14.04
C GLY A 84 -1.05 5.89 12.89
N ARG A 85 -1.67 6.47 11.87
CA ARG A 85 -0.97 7.05 10.71
C ARG A 85 -0.23 8.31 11.10
N VAL A 86 1.03 8.41 10.71
CA VAL A 86 1.86 9.57 11.05
C VAL A 86 2.25 10.35 9.81
N TYR A 87 2.05 11.65 9.85
CA TYR A 87 2.39 12.58 8.76
C TYR A 87 3.29 13.70 9.23
N PRO A 88 4.18 14.25 8.37
CA PRO A 88 4.93 15.44 8.69
C PRO A 88 3.99 16.63 8.94
N LEU A 89 4.31 17.49 9.88
CA LEU A 89 3.50 18.71 10.17
C LEU A 89 3.40 19.64 8.96
N SER A 90 4.40 19.63 8.08
CA SER A 90 4.36 20.37 6.81
C SER A 90 3.30 19.87 5.82
N ASN A 91 2.68 18.72 6.08
CA ASN A 91 1.78 18.03 5.14
C ASN A 91 2.38 17.82 3.73
N SER A 92 3.71 17.75 3.63
CA SER A 92 4.43 17.63 2.37
C SER A 92 5.47 16.52 2.42
N ALA A 93 5.36 15.57 1.51
CA ALA A 93 6.34 14.51 1.33
C ALA A 93 7.72 15.06 0.88
N ASN A 94 7.75 16.24 0.24
CA ASN A 94 9.01 16.89 -0.12
C ASN A 94 9.86 17.20 1.12
N SER A 95 9.25 17.64 2.23
CA SER A 95 9.99 17.92 3.46
C SER A 95 10.73 16.68 3.98
N VAL A 96 10.15 15.49 3.84
CA VAL A 96 10.80 14.23 4.25
C VAL A 96 12.01 13.91 3.35
N VAL A 97 11.85 14.11 2.05
CA VAL A 97 12.96 13.90 1.09
C VAL A 97 14.08 14.91 1.31
N ASP A 98 13.72 16.16 1.57
CA ASP A 98 14.71 17.25 1.74
C ASP A 98 15.54 17.07 3.01
N VAL A 99 14.94 16.72 4.16
CA VAL A 99 15.73 16.46 5.38
C VAL A 99 16.63 15.23 5.23
N LEU A 100 16.20 14.19 4.50
CA LEU A 100 17.03 13.03 4.21
C LEU A 100 18.21 13.41 3.27
N ARG A 101 17.97 14.21 2.23
CA ARG A 101 19.03 14.68 1.32
C ARG A 101 20.06 15.54 2.06
N GLN A 102 19.62 16.48 2.85
CA GLN A 102 20.51 17.32 3.67
C GLN A 102 21.35 16.47 4.62
N ALA A 103 20.76 15.44 5.23
CA ALA A 103 21.47 14.54 6.13
C ALA A 103 22.52 13.66 5.38
N LEU A 104 22.20 13.19 4.17
CA LEU A 104 23.14 12.45 3.33
C LEU A 104 24.33 13.33 2.93
N ASP A 105 24.07 14.55 2.50
CA ASP A 105 25.11 15.54 2.14
C ASP A 105 26.01 15.87 3.34
N ALA A 106 25.42 16.19 4.49
CA ALA A 106 26.14 16.46 5.73
C ALA A 106 26.98 15.24 6.23
N ALA A 107 26.56 14.02 5.93
CA ALA A 107 27.31 12.79 6.24
C ALA A 107 28.36 12.41 5.18
N GLY A 108 28.54 13.23 4.14
CA GLY A 108 29.51 13.00 3.09
C GLY A 108 29.19 11.83 2.13
N VAL A 109 27.91 11.47 2.01
CA VAL A 109 27.47 10.42 1.06
C VAL A 109 27.57 10.94 -0.37
N GLU A 110 28.32 10.26 -1.22
CA GLU A 110 28.37 10.56 -2.65
C GLU A 110 27.06 10.12 -3.32
N LEU A 111 26.23 11.06 -3.72
CA LEU A 111 24.97 10.79 -4.41
C LEU A 111 25.13 10.88 -5.94
N ILE A 112 25.00 9.76 -6.65
CA ILE A 112 25.00 9.68 -8.12
C ILE A 112 23.56 9.43 -8.58
N ALA A 113 22.88 10.50 -9.00
CA ALA A 113 21.52 10.45 -9.52
C ALA A 113 21.51 10.56 -11.05
N GLY A 114 20.52 9.92 -11.68
CA GLY A 114 20.39 9.88 -13.14
C GLY A 114 21.23 8.82 -13.81
N ASP A 115 21.91 7.95 -13.03
CA ASP A 115 22.69 6.86 -13.58
C ASP A 115 22.25 5.51 -13.01
N ARG A 116 21.83 4.62 -13.89
CA ARG A 116 21.28 3.30 -13.55
C ARG A 116 22.40 2.29 -13.39
N VAL A 117 22.43 1.57 -12.25
CA VAL A 117 23.29 0.38 -12.13
C VAL A 117 22.75 -0.72 -13.04
N ARG A 118 23.55 -1.13 -14.01
CA ARG A 118 23.24 -2.19 -14.97
C ARG A 118 23.76 -3.55 -14.55
N GLU A 119 24.89 -3.54 -13.86
CA GLU A 119 25.58 -4.78 -13.53
C GLU A 119 26.16 -4.71 -12.12
N LEU A 120 25.99 -5.82 -11.40
CA LEU A 120 26.59 -6.08 -10.11
C LEU A 120 27.22 -7.47 -10.15
N ARG A 121 28.54 -7.54 -9.96
CA ARG A 121 29.29 -8.81 -9.96
C ARG A 121 30.18 -8.92 -8.75
N ARG A 122 30.43 -10.13 -8.28
CA ARG A 122 31.51 -10.38 -7.33
C ARG A 122 32.87 -10.10 -7.94
N ALA A 123 33.73 -9.42 -7.19
CA ALA A 123 35.10 -9.08 -7.60
C ALA A 123 36.04 -9.19 -6.40
N GLY A 124 36.85 -10.24 -6.37
CA GLY A 124 37.69 -10.56 -5.20
C GLY A 124 36.82 -10.79 -3.93
N SER A 125 37.12 -10.06 -2.87
CA SER A 125 36.39 -10.08 -1.61
C SER A 125 35.16 -9.16 -1.57
N GLY A 126 34.98 -8.32 -2.59
CA GLY A 126 33.89 -7.33 -2.71
C GLY A 126 33.11 -7.46 -4.00
N TYR A 127 32.70 -6.31 -4.55
CA TYR A 127 31.80 -6.20 -5.70
C TYR A 127 32.27 -5.17 -6.71
N SER A 128 32.02 -5.43 -7.97
CA SER A 128 32.14 -4.46 -9.06
C SER A 128 30.73 -4.04 -9.46
N VAL A 129 30.48 -2.74 -9.47
CA VAL A 129 29.26 -2.08 -9.94
C VAL A 129 29.55 -1.40 -11.26
N THR A 130 28.70 -1.62 -12.28
CA THR A 130 28.80 -0.94 -13.58
C THR A 130 27.47 -0.24 -13.86
N THR A 131 27.55 1.03 -14.23
CA THR A 131 26.38 1.86 -14.51
C THR A 131 26.06 1.91 -16.01
N GLU A 132 24.94 2.53 -16.35
CA GLU A 132 24.49 2.74 -17.73
C GLU A 132 25.39 3.70 -18.49
N SER A 133 25.96 4.70 -17.81
CA SER A 133 26.97 5.62 -18.39
C SER A 133 28.32 4.95 -18.68
N GLY A 134 28.53 3.72 -18.16
CA GLY A 134 29.80 2.98 -18.29
C GLY A 134 30.77 3.21 -17.13
N ASP A 135 30.39 3.97 -16.11
CA ASP A 135 31.20 4.08 -14.88
C ASP A 135 31.30 2.71 -14.20
N LYS A 136 32.50 2.35 -13.78
CA LYS A 136 32.78 1.07 -13.14
C LYS A 136 33.61 1.28 -11.88
N ARG A 137 33.01 0.90 -10.72
CA ARG A 137 33.67 1.03 -9.41
C ARG A 137 33.61 -0.28 -8.61
N SER A 138 34.56 -0.39 -7.69
CA SER A 138 34.64 -1.54 -6.76
C SER A 138 34.25 -1.12 -5.36
N PHE A 139 33.54 -1.97 -4.67
CA PHE A 139 33.03 -1.75 -3.31
C PHE A 139 33.24 -2.99 -2.45
N ASP A 140 33.53 -2.80 -1.16
CA ASP A 140 33.65 -3.89 -0.20
C ASP A 140 32.32 -4.53 0.15
N ALA A 141 31.24 -3.74 0.16
CA ALA A 141 29.88 -4.20 0.46
C ALA A 141 28.85 -3.47 -0.41
N VAL A 142 27.72 -4.09 -0.67
CA VAL A 142 26.63 -3.51 -1.44
C VAL A 142 25.29 -3.72 -0.74
N VAL A 143 24.46 -2.68 -0.69
CA VAL A 143 23.07 -2.75 -0.23
C VAL A 143 22.15 -2.52 -1.43
N VAL A 144 21.33 -3.49 -1.80
CA VAL A 144 20.33 -3.38 -2.87
C VAL A 144 19.01 -2.89 -2.26
N ALA A 145 18.62 -1.66 -2.62
CA ALA A 145 17.42 -0.99 -2.10
C ALA A 145 16.56 -0.41 -3.24
N CYS A 146 16.47 -1.13 -4.37
CA CYS A 146 15.85 -0.66 -5.61
C CYS A 146 14.32 -0.63 -5.58
N GLY A 147 13.68 -1.18 -4.53
CA GLY A 147 12.24 -1.30 -4.46
C GLY A 147 11.67 -2.37 -5.40
N GLY A 148 10.37 -2.29 -5.68
CA GLY A 148 9.61 -3.24 -6.49
C GLY A 148 9.10 -2.66 -7.81
N LEU A 149 8.14 -3.36 -8.46
CA LEU A 149 7.55 -2.97 -9.74
C LEU A 149 6.54 -1.83 -9.62
N ALA A 150 5.92 -1.67 -8.46
CA ALA A 150 4.82 -0.73 -8.26
C ALA A 150 5.26 0.73 -8.47
N GLY A 151 4.45 1.49 -9.21
CA GLY A 151 4.71 2.89 -9.48
C GLY A 151 5.85 3.11 -10.49
N GLU A 152 5.79 2.49 -11.65
CA GLU A 152 6.83 2.58 -12.70
C GLU A 152 7.24 4.03 -12.99
N LYS A 153 6.28 4.95 -13.15
CA LYS A 153 6.54 6.39 -13.39
C LYS A 153 7.26 7.08 -12.23
N LEU A 154 7.26 6.47 -11.06
CA LEU A 154 7.86 6.97 -9.82
C LEU A 154 9.21 6.30 -9.51
N GLY A 155 9.67 5.41 -10.35
CA GLY A 155 10.92 4.70 -10.18
C GLY A 155 10.78 3.21 -9.86
N GLY A 156 9.56 2.64 -9.83
CA GLY A 156 9.34 1.19 -9.75
C GLY A 156 9.98 0.47 -10.94
N GLY A 157 10.58 -0.71 -10.74
CA GLY A 157 11.21 -1.43 -11.82
C GLY A 157 11.81 -2.78 -11.41
N ARG A 158 12.40 -3.45 -12.40
CA ARG A 158 12.95 -4.81 -12.24
C ARG A 158 14.41 -4.85 -11.83
N ASP A 159 15.09 -3.70 -11.78
CA ASP A 159 16.54 -3.62 -11.68
C ASP A 159 17.10 -4.38 -10.47
N GLY A 160 16.54 -4.16 -9.29
CA GLY A 160 16.97 -4.86 -8.07
C GLY A 160 16.82 -6.38 -8.17
N TYR A 161 15.72 -6.84 -8.79
CA TYR A 161 15.50 -8.27 -9.00
C TYR A 161 16.51 -8.88 -9.97
N GLU A 162 16.83 -8.19 -11.06
CA GLU A 162 17.78 -8.69 -12.06
C GLU A 162 19.22 -8.68 -11.51
N LEU A 163 19.61 -7.65 -10.76
CA LEU A 163 20.92 -7.59 -10.08
C LEU A 163 21.09 -8.73 -9.09
N LEU A 164 20.09 -8.99 -8.23
CA LEU A 164 20.13 -10.04 -7.24
C LEU A 164 20.04 -11.44 -7.89
N LYS A 165 19.24 -11.60 -8.94
CA LYS A 165 19.16 -12.85 -9.72
C LYS A 165 20.50 -13.19 -10.36
N ALA A 166 21.24 -12.21 -10.89
CA ALA A 166 22.58 -12.42 -11.46
C ALA A 166 23.59 -12.95 -10.43
N LEU A 167 23.33 -12.74 -9.15
CA LEU A 167 24.11 -13.24 -7.99
C LEU A 167 23.57 -14.55 -7.41
N GLY A 168 22.56 -15.17 -8.06
CA GLY A 168 22.02 -16.47 -7.67
C GLY A 168 20.75 -16.42 -6.83
N HIS A 169 20.26 -15.22 -6.49
CA HIS A 169 19.01 -15.08 -5.73
C HIS A 169 17.77 -15.42 -6.55
N THR A 170 16.75 -15.93 -5.86
CA THR A 170 15.45 -16.27 -6.42
C THR A 170 14.36 -15.34 -5.90
N ARG A 171 13.25 -15.27 -6.59
CA ARG A 171 12.12 -14.44 -6.19
C ARG A 171 10.80 -15.20 -6.26
N THR A 172 9.85 -14.71 -5.50
CA THR A 172 8.44 -15.12 -5.55
C THR A 172 7.70 -14.50 -6.73
N ALA A 173 6.45 -14.88 -6.94
CA ALA A 173 5.61 -14.27 -7.95
C ALA A 173 5.30 -12.82 -7.56
N LEU A 174 5.55 -11.89 -8.48
CA LEU A 174 5.27 -10.46 -8.25
C LEU A 174 3.82 -10.16 -8.61
N ARG A 175 3.11 -9.47 -7.73
CA ARG A 175 1.72 -9.06 -7.89
C ARG A 175 1.53 -7.61 -7.45
N PRO A 176 0.60 -6.85 -8.08
CA PRO A 176 0.27 -5.52 -7.59
C PRO A 176 -0.52 -5.63 -6.28
N ALA A 177 -0.20 -4.79 -5.30
CA ALA A 177 -0.92 -4.67 -4.05
C ALA A 177 -1.13 -3.19 -3.68
N LEU A 178 -2.06 -2.90 -2.76
CA LEU A 178 -2.55 -1.56 -2.48
C LEU A 178 -2.92 -0.85 -3.78
N VAL A 179 -3.82 -1.46 -4.52
CA VAL A 179 -4.18 -1.08 -5.88
C VAL A 179 -5.70 -1.06 -6.03
N GLN A 180 -6.19 -0.24 -6.94
CA GLN A 180 -7.59 -0.19 -7.31
C GLN A 180 -8.09 -1.55 -7.83
N ILE A 181 -9.26 -1.97 -7.37
CA ILE A 181 -9.95 -3.19 -7.83
C ILE A 181 -10.89 -2.81 -8.98
N THR A 182 -10.75 -3.50 -10.10
CA THR A 182 -11.64 -3.35 -11.24
C THR A 182 -12.83 -4.30 -11.10
N THR A 183 -14.01 -3.80 -11.40
CA THR A 183 -15.28 -4.54 -11.29
C THR A 183 -16.13 -4.37 -12.53
N GLU A 184 -17.30 -5.00 -12.56
CA GLU A 184 -18.33 -4.66 -13.54
C GLU A 184 -18.69 -3.16 -13.41
N PRO A 185 -18.52 -2.34 -14.46
CA PRO A 185 -18.51 -0.87 -14.34
C PRO A 185 -19.89 -0.21 -14.26
N MET A 186 -20.98 -0.97 -14.44
CA MET A 186 -22.34 -0.41 -14.55
C MET A 186 -22.71 0.50 -13.38
N TYR A 187 -22.49 0.04 -12.15
CA TYR A 187 -22.79 0.83 -10.94
C TYR A 187 -21.63 1.78 -10.54
N PRO A 188 -20.37 1.33 -10.47
CA PRO A 188 -19.25 2.19 -10.08
C PRO A 188 -19.12 3.45 -10.93
N ARG A 189 -19.28 3.35 -12.25
CA ARG A 189 -19.23 4.49 -13.17
C ARG A 189 -20.23 5.59 -12.80
N SER A 190 -21.46 5.22 -12.40
CA SER A 190 -22.49 6.16 -11.99
C SER A 190 -22.18 6.84 -10.64
N LEU A 191 -21.29 6.24 -9.84
CA LEU A 191 -20.86 6.70 -8.54
C LEU A 191 -19.46 7.31 -8.53
N LYS A 192 -18.80 7.47 -9.69
CA LYS A 192 -17.44 8.00 -9.80
C LYS A 192 -17.25 9.24 -8.91
N GLY A 193 -16.23 9.20 -8.06
CA GLY A 193 -15.87 10.25 -7.11
C GLY A 193 -16.64 10.23 -5.79
N ILE A 194 -17.64 9.36 -5.64
CA ILE A 194 -18.36 9.19 -4.36
C ILE A 194 -17.51 8.36 -3.41
N LYS A 195 -17.43 8.83 -2.17
CA LYS A 195 -16.81 8.13 -1.04
C LYS A 195 -17.89 7.57 -0.13
N ALA A 196 -17.63 6.41 0.44
CA ALA A 196 -18.49 5.79 1.46
C ALA A 196 -17.61 5.12 2.51
N ASP A 197 -17.94 5.25 3.77
CA ASP A 197 -17.39 4.39 4.81
C ASP A 197 -18.17 3.08 4.81
N CYS A 198 -17.49 1.94 4.77
CA CYS A 198 -18.13 0.64 4.59
C CYS A 198 -17.32 -0.51 5.21
N ALA A 199 -17.97 -1.67 5.32
CA ALA A 199 -17.25 -2.94 5.40
C ALA A 199 -17.23 -3.59 4.01
N LEU A 200 -16.07 -4.13 3.63
CA LEU A 200 -15.81 -4.72 2.33
C LEU A 200 -15.34 -6.16 2.48
N ARG A 201 -15.90 -7.07 1.68
CA ARG A 201 -15.54 -8.49 1.65
C ARG A 201 -15.26 -8.92 0.22
N VAL A 202 -14.19 -9.68 0.04
CA VAL A 202 -13.90 -10.37 -1.24
C VAL A 202 -14.32 -11.82 -1.08
N LEU A 203 -15.24 -12.25 -1.91
CA LEU A 203 -15.76 -13.62 -1.90
C LEU A 203 -15.34 -14.35 -3.17
N SER A 204 -14.96 -15.63 -3.04
CA SER A 204 -14.75 -16.53 -4.18
C SER A 204 -15.37 -17.89 -3.90
N ARG A 205 -16.14 -18.41 -4.84
CA ARG A 205 -16.87 -19.69 -4.70
C ARG A 205 -17.67 -19.80 -3.39
N GLY A 206 -18.19 -18.65 -2.90
CA GLY A 206 -18.94 -18.57 -1.63
C GLY A 206 -18.08 -18.50 -0.36
N GLY A 207 -16.75 -18.65 -0.47
CA GLY A 207 -15.81 -18.47 0.66
C GLY A 207 -15.27 -17.05 0.77
N LEU A 208 -14.98 -16.61 1.99
CA LEU A 208 -14.32 -15.34 2.26
C LEU A 208 -12.82 -15.44 1.96
N LEU A 209 -12.30 -14.58 1.08
CA LEU A 209 -10.87 -14.48 0.80
C LEU A 209 -10.21 -13.38 1.66
N ALA A 210 -10.84 -12.22 1.74
CA ALA A 210 -10.34 -11.09 2.51
C ALA A 210 -11.49 -10.18 2.94
N SER A 211 -11.27 -9.40 3.99
CA SER A 211 -12.19 -8.36 4.44
C SER A 211 -11.44 -7.17 5.01
N SER A 212 -12.03 -6.00 4.87
CA SER A 212 -11.56 -4.76 5.47
C SER A 212 -12.73 -3.84 5.80
N CYS A 213 -12.46 -2.74 6.46
CA CYS A 213 -13.44 -1.67 6.69
C CYS A 213 -12.75 -0.30 6.60
N GLY A 214 -13.52 0.70 6.19
CA GLY A 214 -13.04 2.07 6.05
C GLY A 214 -13.56 2.77 4.81
N GLU A 215 -12.86 3.85 4.41
CA GLU A 215 -13.25 4.64 3.24
C GLU A 215 -13.06 3.84 1.94
N LEU A 216 -14.13 3.75 1.17
CA LEU A 216 -14.17 3.27 -0.20
C LEU A 216 -14.40 4.46 -1.14
N LEU A 217 -13.70 4.51 -2.26
CA LEU A 217 -13.89 5.49 -3.33
C LEU A 217 -14.34 4.78 -4.59
N PHE A 218 -15.50 5.16 -5.14
CA PHE A 218 -15.92 4.69 -6.45
C PHE A 218 -15.16 5.37 -7.57
N THR A 219 -14.69 4.58 -8.53
CA THR A 219 -13.99 5.04 -9.73
C THR A 219 -14.78 4.68 -10.98
N GLU A 220 -14.28 5.02 -12.15
CA GLU A 220 -14.94 4.68 -13.41
C GLU A 220 -14.97 3.16 -13.67
N ALA A 221 -13.92 2.45 -13.26
CA ALA A 221 -13.73 1.04 -13.56
C ALA A 221 -13.96 0.11 -12.34
N GLY A 222 -14.26 0.66 -11.16
CA GLY A 222 -14.42 -0.15 -9.95
C GLY A 222 -14.31 0.67 -8.68
N VAL A 223 -13.49 0.19 -7.72
CA VAL A 223 -13.36 0.79 -6.40
C VAL A 223 -11.90 0.96 -5.99
N SER A 224 -11.65 2.00 -5.21
CA SER A 224 -10.36 2.41 -4.67
C SER A 224 -10.53 2.84 -3.20
N GLY A 225 -9.51 3.42 -2.61
CA GLY A 225 -9.52 3.86 -1.22
C GLY A 225 -8.97 2.81 -0.25
N PRO A 226 -8.72 3.17 1.01
CA PRO A 226 -8.08 2.30 1.98
C PRO A 226 -8.73 0.91 2.11
N ALA A 227 -10.05 0.83 2.19
CA ALA A 227 -10.76 -0.45 2.29
C ALA A 227 -10.52 -1.35 1.08
N ALA A 228 -10.50 -0.79 -0.14
CA ALA A 228 -10.21 -1.55 -1.36
C ALA A 228 -8.73 -1.96 -1.43
N PHE A 229 -7.82 -1.10 -0.99
CA PHE A 229 -6.39 -1.38 -1.00
C PHE A 229 -6.04 -2.56 -0.11
N ASP A 230 -6.56 -2.64 1.10
CA ASP A 230 -6.27 -3.72 2.04
C ASP A 230 -6.67 -5.11 1.51
N VAL A 231 -7.77 -5.20 0.75
CA VAL A 231 -8.21 -6.48 0.16
C VAL A 231 -7.66 -6.75 -1.24
N SER A 232 -7.01 -5.77 -1.86
CA SER A 232 -6.53 -5.87 -3.26
C SER A 232 -5.47 -6.95 -3.46
N ARG A 233 -4.66 -7.22 -2.42
CA ARG A 233 -3.66 -8.29 -2.43
C ARG A 233 -4.32 -9.65 -2.68
N ALA A 234 -5.38 -9.97 -1.95
CA ALA A 234 -6.12 -11.22 -2.13
C ALA A 234 -6.74 -11.33 -3.53
N VAL A 235 -7.23 -10.22 -4.10
CA VAL A 235 -7.71 -10.19 -5.48
C VAL A 235 -6.59 -10.50 -6.47
N SER A 236 -5.41 -9.88 -6.30
CA SER A 236 -4.25 -10.12 -7.16
C SER A 236 -3.72 -11.56 -7.04
N GLU A 237 -3.77 -12.16 -5.86
CA GLU A 237 -3.35 -13.54 -5.61
C GLU A 237 -4.29 -14.57 -6.21
N ALA A 238 -5.59 -14.32 -6.14
CA ALA A 238 -6.61 -15.21 -6.68
C ALA A 238 -6.61 -15.27 -8.24
N GLY A 239 -6.00 -14.27 -8.91
CA GLY A 239 -5.83 -14.25 -10.37
C GLY A 239 -7.16 -14.32 -11.11
N ASP A 240 -7.33 -15.33 -12.00
CA ASP A 240 -8.51 -15.50 -12.86
C ASP A 240 -9.72 -16.14 -12.13
N ALA A 241 -9.66 -16.34 -10.82
CA ALA A 241 -10.78 -16.89 -10.08
C ALA A 241 -12.00 -15.94 -10.14
N LYS A 242 -13.20 -16.53 -10.26
CA LYS A 242 -14.43 -15.74 -10.15
C LYS A 242 -14.56 -15.19 -8.73
N MET A 243 -14.57 -13.89 -8.61
CA MET A 243 -14.68 -13.17 -7.33
C MET A 243 -15.81 -12.13 -7.37
N GLU A 244 -16.31 -11.81 -6.20
CA GLU A 244 -17.32 -10.81 -5.97
C GLU A 244 -16.91 -9.95 -4.78
N LEU A 245 -17.04 -8.62 -4.90
CA LEU A 245 -17.02 -7.71 -3.76
C LEU A 245 -18.43 -7.66 -3.17
N GLU A 246 -18.52 -7.83 -1.87
CA GLU A 246 -19.73 -7.57 -1.09
C GLU A 246 -19.47 -6.37 -0.17
N ILE A 247 -20.31 -5.34 -0.28
CA ILE A 247 -20.13 -4.05 0.39
C ILE A 247 -21.30 -3.80 1.33
N ASP A 248 -21.00 -3.52 2.60
CA ASP A 248 -21.93 -3.08 3.62
C ASP A 248 -21.74 -1.59 3.89
N PHE A 249 -22.65 -0.76 3.42
CA PHE A 249 -22.61 0.71 3.58
C PHE A 249 -23.14 1.21 4.92
N LEU A 250 -23.72 0.34 5.72
CA LEU A 250 -24.29 0.66 7.04
C LEU A 250 -23.75 -0.34 8.09
N ARG A 251 -22.41 -0.49 8.11
CA ARG A 251 -21.69 -1.52 8.88
C ARG A 251 -21.98 -1.48 10.39
N ASP A 252 -22.28 -0.30 10.92
CA ASP A 252 -22.56 -0.10 12.35
C ASP A 252 -24.00 -0.48 12.74
N TYR A 253 -24.85 -0.85 11.77
CA TYR A 253 -26.24 -1.25 11.97
C TYR A 253 -26.49 -2.67 11.48
N THR A 254 -27.31 -3.43 12.22
CA THR A 254 -27.79 -4.74 11.77
C THR A 254 -28.81 -4.59 10.63
N ALA A 255 -29.04 -5.65 9.88
CA ALA A 255 -30.05 -5.64 8.82
C ALA A 255 -31.46 -5.36 9.34
N ALA A 256 -31.76 -5.79 10.59
CA ALA A 256 -33.04 -5.52 11.24
C ALA A 256 -33.20 -4.03 11.60
N GLU A 257 -32.16 -3.40 12.12
CA GLU A 257 -32.18 -1.96 12.43
C GLU A 257 -32.29 -1.11 11.17
N VAL A 258 -31.59 -1.47 10.09
CA VAL A 258 -31.72 -0.81 8.79
C VAL A 258 -33.18 -0.93 8.29
N LEU A 259 -33.78 -2.13 8.32
CA LEU A 259 -35.18 -2.31 7.92
C LEU A 259 -36.13 -1.47 8.76
N ALA A 260 -35.97 -1.49 10.08
CA ALA A 260 -36.81 -0.70 10.98
C ALA A 260 -36.70 0.82 10.71
N HIS A 261 -35.48 1.29 10.41
CA HIS A 261 -35.24 2.68 9.98
C HIS A 261 -36.00 3.01 8.68
N LEU A 262 -35.96 2.15 7.66
CA LEU A 262 -36.70 2.35 6.41
C LEU A 262 -38.20 2.35 6.63
N GLN A 263 -38.73 1.42 7.43
CA GLN A 263 -40.15 1.38 7.80
C GLN A 263 -40.60 2.65 8.54
N ASN A 264 -39.76 3.18 9.44
CA ASN A 264 -40.05 4.45 10.10
C ASN A 264 -40.06 5.61 9.10
N ARG A 265 -39.12 5.63 8.16
CA ARG A 265 -39.03 6.65 7.11
C ARG A 265 -40.32 6.68 6.24
N VAL A 266 -40.84 5.52 5.88
CA VAL A 266 -42.15 5.40 5.18
C VAL A 266 -43.26 6.03 5.99
N LYS A 267 -43.35 5.80 7.30
CA LYS A 267 -44.38 6.37 8.17
C LYS A 267 -44.28 7.88 8.35
N THR A 268 -43.04 8.39 8.44
CA THR A 268 -42.80 9.82 8.73
C THR A 268 -42.80 10.72 7.51
N ALA A 269 -42.64 10.15 6.31
CA ALA A 269 -42.55 10.91 5.06
C ALA A 269 -43.23 10.15 3.88
N PRO A 270 -44.48 9.73 3.98
CA PRO A 270 -45.13 8.80 3.06
C PRO A 270 -45.21 9.28 1.62
N GLU A 271 -45.24 10.61 1.40
CA GLU A 271 -45.38 11.21 0.08
C GLU A 271 -44.03 11.44 -0.68
N LEU A 272 -42.90 11.24 0.01
CA LEU A 272 -41.60 11.35 -0.67
C LEU A 272 -41.44 10.22 -1.69
N PRO A 273 -40.72 10.47 -2.82
CA PRO A 273 -40.41 9.42 -3.78
C PRO A 273 -39.40 8.41 -3.18
N ALA A 274 -39.45 7.18 -3.65
CA ALA A 274 -38.55 6.10 -3.23
C ALA A 274 -37.08 6.43 -3.42
N SER A 275 -36.75 7.26 -4.41
CA SER A 275 -35.39 7.79 -4.61
C SER A 275 -34.82 8.56 -3.41
N GLU A 276 -35.67 9.03 -2.50
CA GLU A 276 -35.27 9.77 -1.29
C GLU A 276 -35.33 8.92 0.00
N LEU A 277 -35.65 7.63 -0.10
CA LEU A 277 -35.77 6.71 1.05
C LEU A 277 -34.50 6.67 1.89
N LEU A 278 -33.32 6.69 1.25
CA LEU A 278 -32.00 6.58 1.88
C LEU A 278 -31.33 7.94 2.16
N THR A 279 -32.05 9.06 1.90
CA THR A 279 -31.54 10.41 2.20
C THR A 279 -31.29 10.56 3.70
N GLY A 280 -30.07 10.95 4.07
CA GLY A 280 -29.61 11.04 5.47
C GLY A 280 -28.96 9.77 6.01
N SER A 281 -29.06 8.63 5.30
CA SER A 281 -28.41 7.37 5.70
C SER A 281 -27.12 7.13 4.94
N VAL A 282 -27.09 7.46 3.65
CA VAL A 282 -25.91 7.37 2.78
C VAL A 282 -25.85 8.61 1.85
N HIS A 283 -24.74 8.77 1.13
CA HIS A 283 -24.64 9.83 0.12
C HIS A 283 -25.81 9.71 -0.90
N ASN A 284 -26.48 10.82 -1.24
CA ASN A 284 -27.72 10.82 -2.05
C ASN A 284 -27.60 10.06 -3.37
N ARG A 285 -26.47 10.24 -4.12
CA ARG A 285 -26.24 9.47 -5.37
C ARG A 285 -26.12 7.98 -5.12
N LEU A 286 -25.48 7.58 -4.02
CA LEU A 286 -25.37 6.17 -3.60
C LEU A 286 -26.76 5.64 -3.23
N GLY A 287 -27.54 6.40 -2.47
CA GLY A 287 -28.91 6.01 -2.08
C GLY A 287 -29.78 5.75 -3.32
N ARG A 288 -29.82 6.67 -4.27
CA ARG A 288 -30.57 6.49 -5.53
C ARG A 288 -30.09 5.29 -6.35
N MET A 289 -28.80 5.02 -6.38
CA MET A 289 -28.25 3.83 -7.03
C MET A 289 -28.69 2.54 -6.31
N LEU A 290 -28.72 2.52 -4.98
CA LEU A 290 -29.16 1.35 -4.20
C LEU A 290 -30.65 1.07 -4.42
N ILE A 291 -31.50 2.09 -4.55
CA ILE A 291 -32.92 1.95 -4.93
C ILE A 291 -33.03 1.29 -6.32
N LYS A 292 -32.25 1.77 -7.30
CA LYS A 292 -32.19 1.15 -8.65
C LYS A 292 -31.66 -0.27 -8.60
N TYR A 293 -30.64 -0.54 -7.80
CA TYR A 293 -30.08 -1.89 -7.62
C TYR A 293 -31.10 -2.87 -6.99
N ALA A 294 -31.96 -2.36 -6.11
CA ALA A 294 -33.04 -3.11 -5.50
C ALA A 294 -34.26 -3.32 -6.40
N ASP A 295 -34.20 -2.82 -7.65
CA ASP A 295 -35.30 -2.86 -8.64
C ASP A 295 -36.60 -2.23 -8.12
N VAL A 296 -36.48 -1.12 -7.39
CA VAL A 296 -37.60 -0.34 -6.85
C VAL A 296 -37.84 0.87 -7.74
N GLU A 297 -39.15 1.13 -8.06
CA GLU A 297 -39.54 2.28 -8.87
C GLU A 297 -39.22 3.59 -8.13
N ALA A 298 -38.28 4.35 -8.68
CA ALA A 298 -37.69 5.53 -8.01
C ALA A 298 -38.67 6.67 -7.75
N SER A 299 -39.71 6.78 -8.56
CA SER A 299 -40.75 7.80 -8.49
C SER A 299 -41.94 7.40 -7.60
N ALA A 300 -42.07 6.12 -7.22
CA ALA A 300 -43.17 5.67 -6.37
C ALA A 300 -43.12 6.36 -5.01
N PRO A 301 -44.28 6.79 -4.44
CA PRO A 301 -44.34 7.35 -3.10
C PRO A 301 -43.94 6.29 -2.07
N LEU A 302 -43.27 6.70 -0.98
CA LEU A 302 -42.83 5.77 0.08
C LEU A 302 -43.98 4.94 0.65
N SER A 303 -45.17 5.51 0.75
CA SER A 303 -46.39 4.83 1.20
C SER A 303 -46.83 3.65 0.31
N ALA A 304 -46.40 3.60 -0.94
CA ALA A 304 -46.69 2.52 -1.86
C ALA A 304 -45.72 1.35 -1.78
N LEU A 305 -44.59 1.50 -1.07
CA LEU A 305 -43.56 0.46 -0.96
C LEU A 305 -44.05 -0.70 -0.10
N SER A 306 -43.95 -1.89 -0.66
CA SER A 306 -44.24 -3.14 0.08
C SER A 306 -43.11 -3.46 1.07
N GLU A 307 -43.45 -4.26 2.07
CA GLU A 307 -42.50 -4.79 3.05
C GLU A 307 -41.38 -5.59 2.35
N ARG A 308 -41.64 -6.26 1.23
CA ARG A 308 -40.65 -6.99 0.43
C ARG A 308 -39.64 -6.04 -0.21
N GLU A 309 -40.10 -4.93 -0.76
CA GLU A 309 -39.22 -3.92 -1.36
C GLU A 309 -38.32 -3.28 -0.30
N LEU A 310 -38.87 -2.93 0.86
CA LEU A 310 -38.07 -2.40 1.98
C LEU A 310 -37.01 -3.39 2.44
N ARG A 311 -37.28 -4.68 2.51
CA ARG A 311 -36.29 -5.73 2.80
C ARG A 311 -35.22 -5.83 1.71
N THR A 312 -35.62 -5.70 0.45
CA THR A 312 -34.66 -5.71 -0.69
C THR A 312 -33.72 -4.51 -0.63
N VAL A 313 -34.24 -3.31 -0.34
CA VAL A 313 -33.41 -2.11 -0.17
C VAL A 313 -32.49 -2.25 1.04
N ALA A 314 -32.98 -2.72 2.19
CA ALA A 314 -32.14 -2.99 3.36
C ALA A 314 -31.02 -4.00 3.02
N GLY A 315 -31.36 -5.05 2.27
CA GLY A 315 -30.40 -6.03 1.75
C GLY A 315 -29.36 -5.40 0.82
N ALA A 316 -29.76 -4.49 -0.06
CA ALA A 316 -28.87 -3.75 -0.93
C ALA A 316 -27.89 -2.86 -0.15
N CYS A 317 -28.34 -2.21 0.93
CA CYS A 317 -27.45 -1.43 1.80
C CYS A 317 -26.41 -2.29 2.51
N LYS A 318 -26.77 -3.50 2.91
CA LYS A 318 -25.94 -4.41 3.71
C LYS A 318 -25.08 -5.38 2.90
N ARG A 319 -25.45 -5.66 1.66
CA ARG A 319 -24.79 -6.66 0.80
C ARG A 319 -24.86 -6.26 -0.67
N PHE A 320 -24.38 -5.06 -0.96
CA PHE A 320 -24.23 -4.63 -2.34
C PHE A 320 -23.09 -5.40 -3.02
N LYS A 321 -23.37 -6.02 -4.16
CA LYS A 321 -22.45 -6.96 -4.82
C LYS A 321 -21.94 -6.41 -6.15
N LEU A 322 -20.63 -6.56 -6.35
CA LEU A 322 -19.96 -6.19 -7.61
C LEU A 322 -19.07 -7.36 -8.08
N PRO A 323 -19.32 -7.92 -9.26
CA PRO A 323 -18.40 -8.89 -9.86
C PRO A 323 -17.01 -8.26 -10.08
N VAL A 324 -15.96 -8.91 -9.58
CA VAL A 324 -14.57 -8.48 -9.74
C VAL A 324 -14.03 -8.91 -11.10
N ARG A 325 -13.32 -8.01 -11.77
CA ARG A 325 -12.59 -8.25 -13.01
C ARG A 325 -11.08 -8.39 -12.83
N GLY A 326 -10.54 -7.92 -11.70
CA GLY A 326 -9.12 -7.93 -11.36
C GLY A 326 -8.67 -6.65 -10.67
N THR A 327 -7.43 -6.24 -10.92
CA THR A 327 -6.83 -5.01 -10.39
C THR A 327 -6.23 -4.16 -11.52
N GLU A 328 -5.92 -2.88 -11.26
CA GLU A 328 -5.34 -1.98 -12.28
C GLU A 328 -3.85 -2.22 -12.58
N GLY A 329 -3.24 -3.24 -11.98
CA GLY A 329 -1.86 -3.61 -12.26
C GLY A 329 -0.81 -2.68 -11.63
N PHE A 330 0.47 -2.95 -11.94
CA PHE A 330 1.63 -2.30 -11.28
C PHE A 330 1.75 -0.79 -11.52
N ALA A 331 1.25 -0.29 -12.63
CA ALA A 331 1.34 1.14 -12.95
C ALA A 331 0.63 2.01 -11.90
N ASN A 332 -0.47 1.51 -11.33
CA ASN A 332 -1.30 2.19 -10.35
C ASN A 332 -1.21 1.58 -8.94
N ALA A 333 -0.45 0.51 -8.77
CA ALA A 333 -0.20 -0.09 -7.47
C ALA A 333 0.73 0.79 -6.61
N GLN A 334 0.48 0.82 -5.30
CA GLN A 334 1.38 1.50 -4.37
C GLN A 334 2.56 0.62 -3.99
N VAL A 335 2.35 -0.69 -3.87
CA VAL A 335 3.38 -1.66 -3.50
C VAL A 335 3.32 -2.91 -4.38
N THR A 336 4.43 -3.64 -4.38
CA THR A 336 4.58 -4.95 -5.00
C THR A 336 4.50 -6.02 -3.92
N ALA A 337 3.51 -6.88 -3.98
CA ALA A 337 3.51 -8.14 -3.24
C ALA A 337 4.43 -9.13 -3.95
N GLY A 338 5.23 -9.84 -3.18
CA GLY A 338 6.32 -10.65 -3.71
C GLY A 338 7.63 -9.88 -3.88
N GLY A 339 8.73 -10.61 -3.97
CA GLY A 339 10.07 -10.04 -4.05
C GLY A 339 11.15 -11.12 -4.01
N ILE A 340 12.38 -10.75 -3.76
CA ILE A 340 13.47 -11.69 -3.51
C ILE A 340 13.18 -12.45 -2.22
N ARG A 341 13.35 -13.77 -2.25
CA ARG A 341 13.03 -14.65 -1.13
C ARG A 341 13.79 -14.26 0.12
N THR A 342 13.08 -13.98 1.18
CA THR A 342 13.66 -13.60 2.47
C THR A 342 14.45 -14.75 3.13
N SER A 343 14.15 -16.01 2.80
CA SER A 343 14.91 -17.19 3.24
C SER A 343 16.37 -17.18 2.81
N GLU A 344 16.72 -16.40 1.79
CA GLU A 344 18.08 -16.26 1.27
C GLU A 344 18.88 -15.15 1.99
N PHE A 345 18.29 -14.49 2.98
CA PHE A 345 18.91 -13.44 3.79
C PHE A 345 18.84 -13.76 5.28
N ASP A 346 19.77 -13.22 6.04
CA ASP A 346 19.71 -13.29 7.50
C ASP A 346 18.76 -12.19 8.02
N PRO A 347 17.71 -12.51 8.79
CA PRO A 347 16.72 -11.52 9.25
C PRO A 347 17.29 -10.50 10.26
N ARG A 348 18.45 -10.78 10.86
CA ARG A 348 19.08 -9.91 11.87
C ARG A 348 20.06 -8.89 11.26
N THR A 349 20.58 -9.17 10.07
CA THR A 349 21.58 -8.31 9.40
C THR A 349 21.15 -7.88 8.02
N LEU A 350 20.16 -8.57 7.42
CA LEU A 350 19.77 -8.48 6.03
C LEU A 350 20.91 -8.79 5.03
N GLU A 351 21.94 -9.51 5.50
CA GLU A 351 23.02 -10.01 4.65
C GLU A 351 22.57 -11.25 3.89
N SER A 352 22.99 -11.35 2.66
CA SER A 352 22.76 -12.51 1.80
C SER A 352 23.46 -13.74 2.35
N ARG A 353 22.75 -14.86 2.42
CA ARG A 353 23.32 -16.18 2.73
C ARG A 353 24.10 -16.78 1.56
N LEU A 354 23.92 -16.24 0.34
CA LEU A 354 24.59 -16.71 -0.87
C LEU A 354 25.85 -15.92 -1.19
N CYS A 355 25.86 -14.65 -0.84
CA CYS A 355 26.89 -13.69 -1.23
C CYS A 355 27.31 -12.85 -0.02
N PRO A 356 28.47 -13.09 0.59
CA PRO A 356 28.97 -12.32 1.73
C PRO A 356 29.06 -10.83 1.41
N ARG A 357 28.72 -9.96 2.38
CA ARG A 357 28.75 -8.49 2.27
C ARG A 357 27.79 -7.91 1.20
N LEU A 358 26.81 -8.71 0.75
CA LEU A 358 25.68 -8.27 -0.03
C LEU A 358 24.46 -8.19 0.89
N PHE A 359 23.78 -7.06 0.88
CA PHE A 359 22.59 -6.81 1.69
C PHE A 359 21.42 -6.39 0.79
N ALA A 360 20.21 -6.62 1.26
CA ALA A 360 19.03 -6.10 0.57
C ALA A 360 18.01 -5.55 1.61
N CYS A 361 17.30 -4.47 1.27
CA CYS A 361 16.32 -3.87 2.17
C CYS A 361 15.13 -3.26 1.43
N GLY A 362 14.03 -3.07 2.13
CA GLY A 362 12.79 -2.52 1.59
C GLY A 362 12.05 -3.48 0.67
N GLU A 363 11.27 -2.93 -0.24
CA GLU A 363 10.31 -3.63 -1.11
C GLU A 363 10.94 -4.56 -2.17
N VAL A 364 12.26 -4.58 -2.32
CA VAL A 364 12.95 -5.56 -3.18
C VAL A 364 12.88 -6.97 -2.59
N LEU A 365 12.79 -7.09 -1.27
CA LEU A 365 12.54 -8.35 -0.56
C LEU A 365 11.06 -8.70 -0.60
N ASP A 366 10.74 -9.99 -0.47
CA ASP A 366 9.36 -10.50 -0.41
C ASP A 366 8.67 -10.13 0.92
N ILE A 367 8.50 -8.83 1.11
CA ILE A 367 7.78 -8.21 2.24
C ILE A 367 7.00 -7.00 1.71
N ASP A 368 5.69 -7.06 1.89
CA ASP A 368 4.77 -5.93 1.69
C ASP A 368 3.89 -5.73 2.94
N GLY A 369 3.47 -4.51 3.21
CA GLY A 369 2.66 -4.18 4.38
C GLY A 369 1.28 -3.65 3.99
N ASP A 370 0.38 -3.63 4.97
CA ASP A 370 -0.97 -3.05 4.86
C ASP A 370 -0.95 -1.58 4.44
N CYS A 371 -2.13 -1.05 4.11
CA CYS A 371 -2.30 0.37 3.82
C CYS A 371 -2.25 1.19 5.10
N GLY A 372 -1.28 2.10 5.23
CA GLY A 372 -1.29 2.97 6.42
C GLY A 372 0.06 3.35 7.02
N GLY A 373 1.15 3.33 6.25
CA GLY A 373 2.50 3.73 6.71
C GLY A 373 3.43 2.55 6.97
N TYR A 374 2.93 1.33 6.94
CA TYR A 374 3.70 0.11 7.23
C TYR A 374 4.83 -0.15 6.22
N ASN A 375 4.58 0.07 4.93
CA ASN A 375 5.60 -0.11 3.88
C ASN A 375 6.77 0.86 4.02
N LEU A 376 6.51 2.09 4.44
CA LEU A 376 7.57 3.05 4.75
C LEU A 376 8.30 2.67 6.04
N GLN A 377 7.59 2.21 7.08
CA GLN A 377 8.24 1.69 8.29
C GLN A 377 9.19 0.55 7.95
N TRP A 378 8.77 -0.42 7.14
CA TRP A 378 9.65 -1.49 6.66
C TRP A 378 10.88 -0.95 5.93
N ALA A 379 10.69 0.04 5.05
CA ALA A 379 11.80 0.65 4.32
C ALA A 379 12.79 1.36 5.27
N TRP A 380 12.31 2.01 6.34
CA TRP A 380 13.17 2.62 7.36
C TRP A 380 13.89 1.57 8.19
N SER A 381 13.16 0.63 8.80
CA SER A 381 13.71 -0.39 9.69
C SER A 381 14.72 -1.28 8.98
N SER A 382 14.35 -1.83 7.83
CA SER A 382 15.26 -2.66 7.03
C SER A 382 16.44 -1.86 6.49
N GLY A 383 16.22 -0.59 6.11
CA GLY A 383 17.29 0.27 5.65
C GLY A 383 18.33 0.56 6.72
N VAL A 384 17.89 0.88 7.94
CA VAL A 384 18.79 1.08 9.08
C VAL A 384 19.56 -0.20 9.39
N LEU A 385 18.85 -1.34 9.47
CA LEU A 385 19.48 -2.63 9.77
C LEU A 385 20.54 -3.03 8.73
N ALA A 386 20.20 -2.94 7.43
CA ALA A 386 21.17 -3.22 6.36
C ALA A 386 22.36 -2.26 6.36
N GLY A 387 22.15 -1.00 6.78
CA GLY A 387 23.19 0.01 6.88
C GLY A 387 24.25 -0.25 7.94
N HIS A 388 24.00 -1.15 8.90
CA HIS A 388 25.02 -1.62 9.86
C HIS A 388 26.05 -2.58 9.24
N LEU A 389 25.81 -3.07 8.02
CA LEU A 389 26.72 -3.93 7.25
C LEU A 389 27.17 -5.19 8.02
N GLY A 390 26.24 -5.80 8.77
CA GLY A 390 26.47 -7.06 9.50
C GLY A 390 27.15 -6.90 10.87
N LYS A 391 27.20 -5.67 11.40
CA LYS A 391 27.74 -5.40 12.76
C LYS A 391 26.63 -5.47 13.80
#